data_8b4efd2020d7dd56ec048f9d14c8e14e
#
_entry.id   8b4efd2020d7dd56ec048f9d14c8e14e
#
_cell.length_a   1.000
_cell.length_b   1.000
_cell.length_c   1.000
_cell.angle_alpha   90.00
_cell.angle_beta   90.00
_cell.angle_gamma   90.00
#
_symmetry.space_group_name_H-M   'P 1'
#
loop_
_entity.id
_entity.type
_entity.pdbx_description
1 polymer ?
#
loop_
_entity_poly.entity_id
_entity_poly.type
_entity_poly.pdbx_seq_one_letter_code
_entity_poly.pdbx_strand_id
1 'polypeptide(L)'
;PPPILVGHSMGALVVQRYLEQHPASAAVLMAPVPPQGLWPSTLRMAVGDPLLYAQYGLMQAFGSGMIDTDVAQRAIFSEQMPDQALTTYARRVQRESQRALWDMNVHAAGRPWLASKSVPLRVLAAGDDALFNLEETRAVASLWGCGWQSLPGMGHAMMLEPGWQQAADTIIRWIWEAG
;
A
#
# COMPACT_ATOMS: atom_id res chain seq x y z
N PRO A 1 12.90 19.54 -14.00
CA PRO A 1 13.47 18.67 -12.98
C PRO A 1 12.76 17.32 -12.94
N PRO A 2 13.43 16.22 -12.52
CA PRO A 2 12.77 14.94 -12.32
C PRO A 2 11.61 15.04 -11.30
N PRO A 3 10.56 14.22 -11.42
CA PRO A 3 9.42 14.30 -10.51
C PRO A 3 9.76 13.79 -9.09
N ILE A 4 8.99 14.24 -8.10
CA ILE A 4 8.83 13.54 -6.82
C ILE A 4 7.67 12.56 -6.98
N LEU A 5 7.88 11.30 -6.61
CA LEU A 5 6.90 10.24 -6.79
C LEU A 5 6.36 9.77 -5.43
N VAL A 6 5.06 9.66 -5.34
CA VAL A 6 4.40 9.04 -4.17
C VAL A 6 3.45 7.98 -4.70
N GLY A 7 3.66 6.73 -4.28
CA GLY A 7 2.82 5.60 -4.69
C GLY A 7 2.28 4.86 -3.48
N HIS A 8 1.00 4.47 -3.56
CA HIS A 8 0.34 3.68 -2.53
C HIS A 8 -0.04 2.30 -3.06
N SER A 9 0.19 1.24 -2.27
CA SER A 9 -0.21 -0.12 -2.59
C SER A 9 0.31 -0.56 -3.98
N MET A 10 -0.57 -0.89 -4.92
CA MET A 10 -0.22 -1.16 -6.32
C MET A 10 0.49 0.04 -6.97
N GLY A 11 0.10 1.28 -6.65
CA GLY A 11 0.78 2.49 -7.12
C GLY A 11 2.23 2.57 -6.68
N ALA A 12 2.57 2.01 -5.51
CA ALA A 12 3.96 1.90 -5.07
C ALA A 12 4.77 0.92 -5.95
N LEU A 13 4.14 -0.15 -6.44
CA LEU A 13 4.78 -1.03 -7.43
C LEU A 13 4.99 -0.30 -8.76
N VAL A 14 4.03 0.52 -9.20
CA VAL A 14 4.18 1.36 -10.40
C VAL A 14 5.37 2.32 -10.25
N VAL A 15 5.51 2.96 -9.08
CA VAL A 15 6.67 3.82 -8.78
C VAL A 15 7.98 3.03 -8.87
N GLN A 16 8.05 1.84 -8.28
CA GLN A 16 9.23 0.98 -8.36
C GLN A 16 9.59 0.67 -9.82
N ARG A 17 8.61 0.35 -10.67
CA ARG A 17 8.82 0.09 -12.10
C ARG A 17 9.27 1.35 -12.86
N TYR A 18 8.72 2.50 -12.51
CA TYR A 18 9.16 3.77 -13.09
C TYR A 18 10.64 4.04 -12.80
N LEU A 19 11.07 3.83 -11.54
CA LEU A 19 12.45 4.04 -11.10
C LEU A 19 13.46 3.11 -11.78
N GLU A 20 13.04 1.96 -12.29
CA GLU A 20 13.91 1.06 -13.07
C GLU A 20 14.34 1.65 -14.40
N GLN A 21 13.63 2.65 -14.93
CA GLN A 21 13.83 3.18 -16.28
C GLN A 21 13.98 4.71 -16.32
N HIS A 22 13.54 5.40 -15.28
CA HIS A 22 13.46 6.86 -15.29
C HIS A 22 13.99 7.47 -13.98
N PRO A 23 14.61 8.65 -14.03
CA PRO A 23 15.03 9.37 -12.83
C PRO A 23 13.84 9.97 -12.08
N ALA A 24 14.00 10.13 -10.77
CA ALA A 24 13.13 10.90 -9.90
C ALA A 24 13.97 11.74 -8.93
N SER A 25 13.44 12.87 -8.46
CA SER A 25 14.08 13.69 -7.42
C SER A 25 13.99 13.01 -6.05
N ALA A 26 12.87 12.36 -5.76
CA ALA A 26 12.65 11.53 -4.57
C ALA A 26 11.46 10.58 -4.82
N ALA A 27 11.34 9.51 -4.03
CA ALA A 27 10.19 8.62 -4.10
C ALA A 27 9.76 8.13 -2.72
N VAL A 28 8.44 8.02 -2.52
CA VAL A 28 7.83 7.45 -1.31
C VAL A 28 6.89 6.31 -1.70
N LEU A 29 7.08 5.17 -1.05
CA LEU A 29 6.25 3.97 -1.23
C LEU A 29 5.41 3.79 0.04
N MET A 30 4.08 3.98 -0.08
CA MET A 30 3.12 3.83 1.02
C MET A 30 2.46 2.47 0.96
N ALA A 31 2.51 1.69 2.03
CA ALA A 31 1.95 0.34 2.10
C ALA A 31 2.19 -0.47 0.80
N PRO A 32 3.45 -0.58 0.34
CA PRO A 32 3.77 -1.15 -0.96
C PRO A 32 3.45 -2.63 -1.03
N VAL A 33 3.09 -3.12 -2.22
CA VAL A 33 2.99 -4.56 -2.49
C VAL A 33 4.31 -5.24 -2.16
N PRO A 34 4.31 -6.34 -1.37
CA PRO A 34 5.52 -7.04 -0.97
C PRO A 34 6.30 -7.62 -2.17
N PRO A 35 7.64 -7.76 -2.06
CA PRO A 35 8.46 -8.31 -3.16
C PRO A 35 8.06 -9.73 -3.56
N GLN A 36 7.49 -10.49 -2.63
CA GLN A 36 7.01 -11.85 -2.84
C GLN A 36 5.65 -11.91 -3.58
N GLY A 37 5.05 -10.76 -3.86
CA GLY A 37 3.71 -10.67 -4.41
C GLY A 37 2.63 -10.75 -3.34
N LEU A 38 1.38 -10.89 -3.78
CA LEU A 38 0.22 -10.95 -2.90
C LEU A 38 0.05 -12.32 -2.21
N TRP A 39 0.71 -13.37 -2.72
CA TRP A 39 0.50 -14.73 -2.27
C TRP A 39 0.70 -14.94 -0.76
N PRO A 40 1.80 -14.48 -0.13
CA PRO A 40 1.99 -14.67 1.31
C PRO A 40 0.92 -13.95 2.14
N SER A 41 0.59 -12.70 1.77
CA SER A 41 -0.44 -11.90 2.44
C SER A 41 -1.82 -12.52 2.30
N THR A 42 -2.14 -13.03 1.10
CA THR A 42 -3.38 -13.77 0.80
C THR A 42 -3.51 -15.02 1.65
N LEU A 43 -2.44 -15.82 1.74
CA LEU A 43 -2.42 -17.04 2.56
C LEU A 43 -2.57 -16.71 4.06
N ARG A 44 -1.85 -15.69 4.53
CA ARG A 44 -1.96 -15.21 5.92
C ARG A 44 -3.40 -14.82 6.26
N MET A 45 -4.07 -14.05 5.38
CA MET A 45 -5.47 -13.66 5.56
C MET A 45 -6.39 -14.87 5.51
N ALA A 46 -6.21 -15.78 4.56
CA ALA A 46 -7.05 -16.98 4.41
C ALA A 46 -6.96 -17.92 5.61
N VAL A 47 -5.81 -17.99 6.26
CA VAL A 47 -5.61 -18.83 7.47
C VAL A 47 -6.07 -18.11 8.74
N GLY A 48 -5.75 -16.82 8.87
CA GLY A 48 -6.04 -16.02 10.07
C GLY A 48 -7.50 -15.59 10.18
N ASP A 49 -8.12 -15.25 9.05
CA ASP A 49 -9.53 -14.84 8.95
C ASP A 49 -10.14 -15.28 7.61
N PRO A 50 -10.56 -16.56 7.51
CA PRO A 50 -11.11 -17.10 6.26
C PRO A 50 -12.36 -16.38 5.76
N LEU A 51 -13.18 -15.85 6.69
CA LEU A 51 -14.39 -15.12 6.34
C LEU A 51 -14.04 -13.77 5.71
N LEU A 52 -13.17 -13.00 6.34
CA LEU A 52 -12.69 -11.73 5.79
C LEU A 52 -12.02 -11.94 4.42
N TYR A 53 -11.21 -12.98 4.29
CA TYR A 53 -10.58 -13.34 3.01
C TYR A 53 -11.60 -13.56 1.90
N ALA A 54 -12.65 -14.36 2.16
CA ALA A 54 -13.70 -14.65 1.19
C ALA A 54 -14.49 -13.38 0.82
N GLN A 55 -14.89 -12.59 1.82
CA GLN A 55 -15.64 -11.35 1.64
C GLN A 55 -14.81 -10.29 0.88
N TYR A 56 -13.52 -10.13 1.25
CA TYR A 56 -12.61 -9.22 0.56
C TYR A 56 -12.40 -9.64 -0.91
N GLY A 57 -12.28 -10.93 -1.18
CA GLY A 57 -12.21 -11.47 -2.55
C GLY A 57 -13.45 -11.16 -3.38
N LEU A 58 -14.64 -11.27 -2.79
CA LEU A 58 -15.90 -10.87 -3.43
C LEU A 58 -15.93 -9.36 -3.71
N MET A 59 -15.46 -8.55 -2.77
CA MET A 59 -15.34 -7.11 -2.93
C MET A 59 -14.44 -6.74 -4.12
N GLN A 60 -13.26 -7.35 -4.23
CA GLN A 60 -12.35 -7.13 -5.36
C GLN A 60 -12.96 -7.56 -6.70
N ALA A 61 -13.74 -8.64 -6.71
CA ALA A 61 -14.33 -9.19 -7.94
C ALA A 61 -15.55 -8.39 -8.44
N PHE A 62 -16.39 -7.91 -7.51
CA PHE A 62 -17.70 -7.34 -7.85
C PHE A 62 -17.85 -5.84 -7.50
N GLY A 63 -16.93 -5.28 -6.72
CA GLY A 63 -16.97 -3.87 -6.30
C GLY A 63 -17.99 -3.59 -5.21
N SER A 64 -18.38 -2.33 -5.06
CA SER A 64 -19.19 -1.82 -3.93
C SER A 64 -20.59 -2.42 -3.76
N GLY A 65 -21.14 -3.05 -4.78
CA GLY A 65 -22.48 -3.65 -4.71
C GLY A 65 -22.60 -4.88 -3.80
N MET A 66 -21.47 -5.44 -3.35
CA MET A 66 -21.38 -6.65 -2.51
C MET A 66 -20.69 -6.37 -1.16
N ILE A 67 -20.52 -5.09 -0.79
CA ILE A 67 -19.70 -4.72 0.37
C ILE A 67 -20.57 -4.45 1.58
N ASP A 68 -20.31 -5.19 2.65
CA ASP A 68 -20.56 -4.74 4.01
C ASP A 68 -19.48 -3.72 4.43
N THR A 69 -19.88 -2.64 5.08
CA THR A 69 -18.94 -1.62 5.63
C THR A 69 -17.94 -2.23 6.61
N ASP A 70 -18.35 -3.27 7.34
CA ASP A 70 -17.48 -4.04 8.24
C ASP A 70 -16.28 -4.66 7.48
N VAL A 71 -16.52 -5.23 6.31
CA VAL A 71 -15.45 -5.81 5.48
C VAL A 71 -14.48 -4.74 5.01
N ALA A 72 -15.00 -3.59 4.57
CA ALA A 72 -14.15 -2.48 4.14
C ALA A 72 -13.30 -1.94 5.31
N GLN A 73 -13.89 -1.82 6.51
CA GLN A 73 -13.18 -1.41 7.71
C GLN A 73 -12.07 -2.40 8.03
N ARG A 74 -12.39 -3.66 8.23
CA ARG A 74 -11.44 -4.69 8.64
C ARG A 74 -10.31 -4.95 7.64
N ALA A 75 -10.56 -4.77 6.34
CA ALA A 75 -9.55 -5.01 5.32
C ALA A 75 -8.71 -3.77 4.97
N ILE A 76 -9.29 -2.57 5.02
CA ILE A 76 -8.69 -1.38 4.40
C ILE A 76 -8.43 -0.26 5.41
N PHE A 77 -9.28 -0.13 6.44
CA PHE A 77 -9.25 0.98 7.38
C PHE A 77 -8.90 0.54 8.79
N SER A 78 -8.50 1.49 9.62
CA SER A 78 -8.34 1.28 11.06
C SER A 78 -9.69 1.27 11.78
N GLU A 79 -9.69 0.77 13.03
CA GLU A 79 -10.86 0.85 13.91
C GLU A 79 -11.30 2.28 14.26
N GLN A 80 -10.42 3.25 14.00
CA GLN A 80 -10.68 4.67 14.27
C GLN A 80 -11.49 5.36 13.17
N MET A 81 -11.76 4.68 12.06
CA MET A 81 -12.50 5.26 10.92
C MET A 81 -13.96 5.50 11.33
N PRO A 82 -14.47 6.77 11.26
CA PRO A 82 -15.84 7.06 11.57
C PRO A 82 -16.82 6.38 10.60
N ASP A 83 -17.94 5.85 11.09
CA ASP A 83 -18.96 5.12 10.31
C ASP A 83 -19.44 5.89 9.09
N GLN A 84 -19.63 7.21 9.22
CA GLN A 84 -20.08 8.06 8.11
C GLN A 84 -19.04 8.13 6.99
N ALA A 85 -17.76 8.25 7.34
CA ALA A 85 -16.66 8.27 6.38
C ALA A 85 -16.50 6.88 5.75
N LEU A 86 -16.53 5.83 6.56
CA LEU A 86 -16.47 4.45 6.13
C LEU A 86 -17.55 4.13 5.09
N THR A 87 -18.81 4.47 5.38
CA THR A 87 -19.92 4.29 4.43
C THR A 87 -19.67 5.06 3.12
N THR A 88 -19.14 6.27 3.20
CA THR A 88 -18.85 7.11 2.03
C THR A 88 -17.76 6.48 1.16
N TYR A 89 -16.68 5.98 1.77
CA TYR A 89 -15.57 5.37 1.03
C TYR A 89 -15.92 3.97 0.52
N ALA A 90 -16.60 3.14 1.32
CA ALA A 90 -17.03 1.82 0.90
C ALA A 90 -17.87 1.86 -0.39
N ARG A 91 -18.78 2.84 -0.52
CA ARG A 91 -19.59 3.04 -1.73
C ARG A 91 -18.78 3.42 -2.98
N ARG A 92 -17.54 3.88 -2.82
CA ARG A 92 -16.65 4.28 -3.92
C ARG A 92 -15.68 3.17 -4.33
N VAL A 93 -15.66 2.07 -3.60
CA VAL A 93 -14.83 0.91 -3.98
C VAL A 93 -15.30 0.37 -5.33
N GLN A 94 -14.36 0.15 -6.22
CA GLN A 94 -14.60 -0.37 -7.56
C GLN A 94 -14.03 -1.78 -7.69
N ARG A 95 -14.42 -2.45 -8.76
CA ARG A 95 -13.85 -3.75 -9.12
C ARG A 95 -12.36 -3.60 -9.41
N GLU A 96 -11.56 -4.51 -8.86
CA GLU A 96 -10.15 -4.59 -9.19
C GLU A 96 -9.91 -5.28 -10.55
N SER A 97 -8.88 -4.84 -11.24
CA SER A 97 -8.43 -5.51 -12.45
C SER A 97 -7.82 -6.87 -12.11
N GLN A 98 -8.44 -7.96 -12.55
CA GLN A 98 -7.90 -9.31 -12.36
C GLN A 98 -6.50 -9.46 -12.97
N ARG A 99 -6.22 -8.76 -14.07
CA ARG A 99 -4.90 -8.71 -14.68
C ARG A 99 -3.89 -8.03 -13.77
N ALA A 100 -4.23 -6.90 -13.15
CA ALA A 100 -3.35 -6.20 -12.23
C ALA A 100 -3.06 -7.05 -10.98
N LEU A 101 -4.08 -7.73 -10.42
CA LEU A 101 -3.90 -8.67 -9.31
C LEU A 101 -2.94 -9.82 -9.67
N TRP A 102 -3.07 -10.36 -10.88
CA TRP A 102 -2.15 -11.39 -11.37
C TRP A 102 -0.73 -10.84 -11.52
N ASP A 103 -0.57 -9.68 -12.16
CA ASP A 103 0.74 -9.06 -12.38
C ASP A 103 1.43 -8.74 -11.05
N MET A 104 0.69 -8.37 -9.99
CA MET A 104 1.22 -8.18 -8.64
C MET A 104 1.73 -9.48 -8.00
N ASN A 105 1.24 -10.65 -8.40
CA ASN A 105 1.76 -11.93 -7.92
C ASN A 105 3.01 -12.39 -8.67
N VAL A 106 3.06 -12.15 -9.97
CA VAL A 106 4.15 -12.68 -10.83
C VAL A 106 5.33 -11.71 -10.92
N HIS A 107 5.06 -10.40 -10.83
CA HIS A 107 6.04 -9.34 -11.09
C HIS A 107 6.15 -8.33 -9.95
N ALA A 108 5.83 -8.71 -8.71
CA ALA A 108 5.82 -7.77 -7.58
C ALA A 108 7.22 -7.26 -7.20
N ALA A 109 8.26 -8.09 -7.31
CA ALA A 109 9.59 -7.67 -6.94
C ALA A 109 10.10 -6.53 -7.84
N GLY A 110 10.37 -5.39 -7.23
CA GLY A 110 11.14 -4.32 -7.87
C GLY A 110 12.56 -4.81 -8.20
N ARG A 111 13.18 -4.16 -9.16
CA ARG A 111 14.56 -4.45 -9.60
C ARG A 111 15.46 -3.25 -9.30
N PRO A 112 15.83 -3.03 -8.02
CA PRO A 112 16.58 -1.84 -7.62
C PRO A 112 17.96 -1.73 -8.29
N TRP A 113 18.51 -2.84 -8.77
CA TRP A 113 19.78 -2.85 -9.54
C TRP A 113 19.65 -2.18 -10.92
N LEU A 114 18.43 -1.97 -11.43
CA LEU A 114 18.16 -1.21 -12.67
C LEU A 114 17.95 0.28 -12.39
N ALA A 115 17.57 0.63 -11.16
CA ALA A 115 17.28 2.00 -10.80
C ALA A 115 18.55 2.82 -10.57
N SER A 116 18.45 4.13 -10.75
CA SER A 116 19.51 5.05 -10.33
C SER A 116 19.66 5.00 -8.80
N LYS A 117 20.86 4.66 -8.33
CA LYS A 117 21.17 4.59 -6.89
C LYS A 117 21.14 5.96 -6.18
N SER A 118 21.03 7.04 -6.93
CA SER A 118 21.01 8.40 -6.40
C SER A 118 19.61 8.91 -6.05
N VAL A 119 18.56 8.13 -6.30
CA VAL A 119 17.19 8.54 -5.97
C VAL A 119 16.92 8.29 -4.49
N PRO A 120 16.69 9.34 -3.66
CA PRO A 120 16.23 9.18 -2.31
C PRO A 120 14.90 8.42 -2.29
N LEU A 121 14.81 7.36 -1.49
CA LEU A 121 13.63 6.51 -1.37
C LEU A 121 13.25 6.28 0.08
N ARG A 122 11.97 6.33 0.39
CA ARG A 122 11.41 6.02 1.71
C ARG A 122 10.20 5.10 1.58
N VAL A 123 10.09 4.16 2.51
CA VAL A 123 8.90 3.30 2.65
C VAL A 123 8.12 3.70 3.89
N LEU A 124 6.79 3.86 3.76
CA LEU A 124 5.87 4.03 4.88
C LEU A 124 4.99 2.80 5.02
N ALA A 125 4.93 2.26 6.22
CA ALA A 125 4.07 1.16 6.61
C ALA A 125 2.87 1.67 7.39
N ALA A 126 1.67 1.19 7.08
CA ALA A 126 0.52 1.37 7.95
C ALA A 126 0.62 0.39 9.11
N GLY A 127 0.45 0.89 10.36
CA GLY A 127 0.66 0.09 11.56
C GLY A 127 -0.36 -1.03 11.74
N ASP A 128 -1.60 -0.77 11.32
CA ASP A 128 -2.76 -1.65 11.47
C ASP A 128 -3.23 -2.18 10.09
N ASP A 129 -2.29 -2.32 9.15
CA ASP A 129 -2.59 -2.83 7.80
C ASP A 129 -2.92 -4.33 7.83
N ALA A 130 -4.18 -4.67 7.53
CA ALA A 130 -4.62 -6.05 7.43
C ALA A 130 -4.14 -6.75 6.14
N LEU A 131 -3.89 -5.97 5.07
CA LEU A 131 -3.44 -6.50 3.78
C LEU A 131 -1.95 -6.82 3.79
N PHE A 132 -1.11 -5.85 4.22
CA PHE A 132 0.34 -6.01 4.24
C PHE A 132 0.89 -5.69 5.62
N ASN A 133 1.38 -6.69 6.32
CA ASN A 133 1.95 -6.50 7.65
C ASN A 133 3.29 -5.73 7.60
N LEU A 134 3.78 -5.35 8.78
CA LEU A 134 5.01 -4.56 8.90
C LEU A 134 6.25 -5.28 8.33
N GLU A 135 6.32 -6.60 8.47
CA GLU A 135 7.45 -7.40 7.94
C GLU A 135 7.45 -7.42 6.42
N GLU A 136 6.28 -7.60 5.81
CA GLU A 136 6.08 -7.56 4.36
C GLU A 136 6.46 -6.20 3.78
N THR A 137 6.04 -5.11 4.43
CA THR A 137 6.39 -3.75 4.03
C THR A 137 7.89 -3.45 4.23
N ARG A 138 8.47 -3.91 5.35
CA ARG A 138 9.91 -3.79 5.61
C ARG A 138 10.76 -4.54 4.58
N ALA A 139 10.27 -5.67 4.07
CA ALA A 139 10.96 -6.41 3.02
C ALA A 139 11.17 -5.58 1.75
N VAL A 140 10.22 -4.69 1.39
CA VAL A 140 10.38 -3.73 0.28
C VAL A 140 11.52 -2.76 0.56
N ALA A 141 11.56 -2.17 1.77
CA ALA A 141 12.63 -1.26 2.15
C ALA A 141 14.00 -1.93 2.13
N SER A 142 14.07 -3.18 2.61
CA SER A 142 15.31 -3.99 2.58
C SER A 142 15.76 -4.29 1.15
N LEU A 143 14.83 -4.62 0.25
CA LEU A 143 15.12 -4.86 -1.17
C LEU A 143 15.71 -3.62 -1.85
N TRP A 144 15.18 -2.44 -1.52
CA TRP A 144 15.63 -1.17 -2.09
C TRP A 144 16.80 -0.53 -1.34
N GLY A 145 17.22 -1.10 -0.21
CA GLY A 145 18.29 -0.55 0.63
C GLY A 145 17.96 0.84 1.17
N CYS A 146 16.70 1.13 1.46
CA CYS A 146 16.22 2.44 1.88
C CYS A 146 15.63 2.43 3.30
N GLY A 147 15.42 3.64 3.86
CA GLY A 147 14.76 3.80 5.16
C GLY A 147 13.27 3.49 5.10
N TRP A 148 12.71 3.06 6.24
CA TRP A 148 11.27 2.86 6.39
C TRP A 148 10.78 3.41 7.73
N GLN A 149 9.46 3.63 7.81
CA GLN A 149 8.80 4.10 9.03
C GLN A 149 7.39 3.50 9.10
N SER A 150 6.99 3.04 10.28
CA SER A 150 5.61 2.66 10.58
C SER A 150 4.82 3.85 11.09
N LEU A 151 3.56 3.94 10.70
CA LEU A 151 2.57 4.90 11.20
C LEU A 151 1.51 4.14 11.99
N PRO A 152 1.60 4.12 13.34
CA PRO A 152 0.66 3.41 14.20
C PRO A 152 -0.77 3.95 14.05
N GLY A 153 -1.77 3.10 14.23
CA GLY A 153 -3.18 3.48 14.19
C GLY A 153 -3.72 3.77 12.79
N MET A 154 -2.99 3.39 11.75
CA MET A 154 -3.41 3.56 10.35
C MET A 154 -3.64 2.21 9.69
N GLY A 155 -4.77 2.05 9.03
CA GLY A 155 -5.06 0.96 8.11
C GLY A 155 -4.40 1.15 6.75
N HIS A 156 -4.65 0.21 5.82
CA HIS A 156 -4.03 0.21 4.49
C HIS A 156 -4.20 1.54 3.75
N ALA A 157 -5.39 2.13 3.78
CA ALA A 157 -5.71 3.37 3.06
C ALA A 157 -5.29 4.63 3.84
N MET A 158 -4.01 4.73 4.24
CA MET A 158 -3.45 5.81 5.08
C MET A 158 -3.90 7.22 4.70
N MET A 159 -4.09 7.50 3.39
CA MET A 159 -4.51 8.81 2.89
C MET A 159 -5.97 9.15 3.16
N LEU A 160 -6.78 8.18 3.56
CA LEU A 160 -8.20 8.32 3.86
C LEU A 160 -8.51 8.19 5.36
N GLU A 161 -7.53 7.81 6.16
CA GLU A 161 -7.65 7.67 7.62
C GLU A 161 -7.90 9.01 8.31
N PRO A 162 -8.54 9.04 9.49
CA PRO A 162 -8.69 10.27 10.27
C PRO A 162 -7.35 10.97 10.56
N GLY A 163 -6.28 10.19 10.72
CA GLY A 163 -4.93 10.67 10.96
C GLY A 163 -4.08 10.90 9.69
N TRP A 164 -4.67 11.01 8.50
CA TRP A 164 -3.96 11.14 7.22
C TRP A 164 -2.91 12.26 7.21
N GLN A 165 -3.10 13.33 7.97
CA GLN A 165 -2.14 14.43 8.11
C GLN A 165 -0.79 13.94 8.62
N GLN A 166 -0.77 12.96 9.53
CA GLN A 166 0.48 12.37 10.02
C GLN A 166 1.28 11.72 8.87
N ALA A 167 0.61 11.02 7.95
CA ALA A 167 1.26 10.46 6.78
C ALA A 167 1.79 11.57 5.85
N ALA A 168 0.97 12.59 5.58
CA ALA A 168 1.35 13.73 4.75
C ALA A 168 2.54 14.49 5.32
N ASP A 169 2.50 14.83 6.61
CA ASP A 169 3.59 15.56 7.29
C ASP A 169 4.89 14.76 7.33
N THR A 170 4.78 13.43 7.50
CA THR A 170 5.94 12.53 7.46
C THR A 170 6.59 12.54 6.08
N ILE A 171 5.79 12.48 5.01
CA ILE A 171 6.26 12.53 3.61
C ILE A 171 6.92 13.89 3.33
N ILE A 172 6.24 14.99 3.68
CA ILE A 172 6.72 16.36 3.42
C ILE A 172 8.05 16.58 4.14
N ARG A 173 8.12 16.27 5.42
CA ARG A 173 9.35 16.43 6.21
C ARG A 173 10.50 15.64 5.60
N TRP A 174 10.27 14.38 5.27
CA TRP A 174 11.31 13.54 4.68
C TRP A 174 11.77 14.05 3.31
N ILE A 175 10.88 14.56 2.46
CA ILE A 175 11.25 15.14 1.17
C ILE A 175 12.17 16.35 1.36
N TRP A 176 11.88 17.22 2.34
CA TRP A 176 12.72 18.37 2.66
C TRP A 176 14.09 17.98 3.21
N GLU A 177 14.18 16.89 3.97
CA GLU A 177 15.44 16.37 4.51
C GLU A 177 16.30 15.65 3.45
N ALA A 178 15.67 15.13 2.42
CA ALA A 178 16.33 14.35 1.36
C ALA A 178 16.85 15.23 0.19
N GLY A 179 16.37 16.46 0.06
CA GLY A 179 16.78 17.43 -0.98
C GLY A 179 17.76 18.45 -0.52
#